data_2e4fc2efbdbf621abfb3e58d6a479239
#
_entry.id   2e4fc2efbdbf621abfb3e58d6a479239
#
_cell.length_a   1.000
_cell.length_b   1.000
_cell.length_c   1.000
_cell.angle_alpha   90.00
_cell.angle_beta   90.00
_cell.angle_gamma   90.00
#
_symmetry.space_group_name_H-M   'P 1'
#
loop_
_entity.id
_entity.type
_entity.pdbx_description
1 polymer ?
#
loop_
_entity_poly.entity_id
_entity_poly.type
_entity_poly.pdbx_seq_one_letter_code
_entity_poly.pdbx_strand_id
1 'polypeptide(L)' 'VTLLTRVDCHACERAVVDVSRICGELNVRWSVSDVDSDRSLRAEYGDRVPVILVDGEEHGYWEVEEERLRAALTG' A
#
# COMPACT_ATOMS: atom_id res chain seq x y z
N VAL A 1 8.27 1.30 -0.98
CA VAL A 1 6.86 1.12 -0.58
C VAL A 1 6.22 0.05 -1.44
N THR A 2 5.50 -0.86 -0.82
CA THR A 2 4.71 -1.87 -1.53
C THR A 2 3.25 -1.71 -1.13
N LEU A 3 2.39 -1.62 -2.14
CA LEU A 3 0.95 -1.56 -1.93
C LEU A 3 0.33 -2.91 -2.29
N LEU A 4 -0.33 -3.53 -1.33
CA LEU A 4 -1.00 -4.80 -1.54
C LEU A 4 -2.47 -4.53 -1.86
N THR A 5 -2.94 -5.09 -2.97
CA THR A 5 -4.29 -4.83 -3.49
C THR A 5 -5.02 -6.12 -3.82
N ARG A 6 -6.29 -6.01 -4.17
CA ARG A 6 -7.10 -7.08 -4.72
C ARG A 6 -7.88 -6.59 -5.93
N VAL A 7 -8.28 -7.52 -6.78
CA VAL A 7 -9.18 -7.23 -7.90
C VAL A 7 -10.54 -6.80 -7.35
N ASP A 8 -11.21 -5.88 -8.04
CA ASP A 8 -12.53 -5.35 -7.67
C ASP A 8 -12.56 -4.68 -6.29
N CYS A 9 -11.49 -3.98 -5.97
CA CYS A 9 -11.38 -3.26 -4.70
C CYS A 9 -11.31 -1.75 -4.97
N HIS A 10 -12.39 -1.02 -4.71
CA HIS A 10 -12.43 0.43 -4.93
C HIS A 10 -11.47 1.18 -4.02
N ALA A 11 -11.34 0.74 -2.78
CA ALA A 11 -10.40 1.35 -1.84
C ALA A 11 -8.95 1.15 -2.32
N CYS A 12 -8.66 0.01 -2.95
CA CYS A 12 -7.35 -0.26 -3.52
C CYS A 12 -7.04 0.69 -4.68
N GLU A 13 -8.04 0.97 -5.52
CA GLU A 13 -7.87 1.92 -6.64
C GLU A 13 -7.52 3.31 -6.12
N ARG A 14 -8.20 3.76 -5.08
CA ARG A 14 -7.91 5.06 -4.45
C ARG A 14 -6.53 5.07 -3.83
N ALA A 15 -6.14 3.97 -3.19
CA ALA A 15 -4.82 3.86 -2.58
C ALA A 15 -3.70 3.94 -3.62
N VAL A 16 -3.89 3.34 -4.80
CA VAL A 16 -2.91 3.43 -5.89
C VAL A 16 -2.69 4.89 -6.29
N VAL A 17 -3.77 5.66 -6.44
CA VAL A 17 -3.68 7.07 -6.79
C VAL A 17 -2.90 7.84 -5.71
N ASP A 18 -3.26 7.64 -4.45
CA ASP A 18 -2.63 8.37 -3.34
C ASP A 18 -1.16 7.99 -3.17
N VAL A 19 -0.83 6.70 -3.20
CA VAL A 19 0.56 6.24 -3.07
C VAL A 19 1.40 6.73 -4.25
N SER A 20 0.85 6.66 -5.45
CA SER A 20 1.54 7.15 -6.66
C SER A 20 1.90 8.63 -6.51
N ARG A 21 0.96 9.44 -6.05
CA ARG A 21 1.17 10.87 -5.87
C ARG A 21 2.22 11.15 -4.80
N ILE A 22 2.07 10.55 -3.63
CA ILE A 22 2.96 10.79 -2.50
C ILE A 22 4.38 10.33 -2.83
N CYS A 23 4.53 9.11 -3.34
CA CYS A 23 5.85 8.59 -3.69
C CYS A 23 6.48 9.36 -4.84
N GLY A 24 5.67 9.82 -5.78
CA GLY A 24 6.17 10.66 -6.88
C GLY A 24 6.73 11.98 -6.37
N GLU A 25 6.02 12.63 -5.45
CA GLU A 25 6.48 13.89 -4.85
C GLU A 25 7.76 13.73 -4.03
N LEU A 26 7.89 12.60 -3.34
CA LEU A 26 9.03 12.34 -2.46
C LEU A 26 10.17 11.59 -3.15
N ASN A 27 10.02 11.25 -4.44
CA ASN A 27 11.01 10.50 -5.19
C ASN A 27 11.29 9.12 -4.57
N VAL A 28 10.25 8.47 -4.08
CA VAL A 28 10.35 7.15 -3.46
C VAL A 28 9.84 6.10 -4.42
N ARG A 29 10.56 5.00 -4.55
CA ARG A 29 10.13 3.85 -5.36
C ARG A 29 8.98 3.14 -4.69
N TRP A 30 8.03 2.68 -5.49
CA TRP A 30 6.90 1.93 -4.97
C TRP A 30 6.43 0.90 -6.00
N SER A 31 5.75 -0.12 -5.51
CA SER A 31 5.21 -1.18 -6.37
C SER A 31 3.85 -1.63 -5.86
N VAL A 32 3.11 -2.31 -6.73
CA VAL A 32 1.81 -2.89 -6.41
C VAL A 32 1.92 -4.40 -6.51
N SER A 33 1.35 -5.11 -5.55
CA SER A 33 1.25 -6.57 -5.59
C SER A 33 -0.18 -7.00 -5.28
N ASP A 34 -0.68 -7.97 -6.03
CA ASP A 34 -2.00 -8.54 -5.80
C ASP A 34 -1.87 -9.61 -4.71
N VAL A 35 -2.60 -9.46 -3.60
CA VAL A 35 -2.53 -10.42 -2.49
C VAL A 35 -3.00 -11.81 -2.91
N ASP A 36 -3.85 -11.91 -3.94
CA ASP A 36 -4.34 -13.20 -4.40
C ASP A 36 -3.32 -13.94 -5.28
N SER A 37 -2.22 -13.29 -5.67
CA SER A 37 -1.16 -13.94 -6.43
C SER A 37 -0.26 -14.80 -5.57
N ASP A 38 -0.34 -14.67 -4.24
CA ASP A 38 0.49 -15.41 -3.29
C ASP A 38 -0.37 -15.84 -2.11
N ARG A 39 -0.35 -17.14 -1.82
CA ARG A 39 -1.18 -17.72 -0.76
C ARG A 39 -0.84 -17.14 0.62
N SER A 40 0.43 -16.91 0.89
CA SER A 40 0.87 -16.34 2.16
C SER A 40 0.41 -14.91 2.33
N LEU A 41 0.49 -14.10 1.27
CA LEU A 41 0.02 -12.73 1.30
C LEU A 41 -1.49 -12.66 1.52
N ARG A 42 -2.24 -13.53 0.84
CA ARG A 42 -3.69 -13.58 1.00
C ARG A 42 -4.09 -13.98 2.42
N ALA A 43 -3.41 -14.95 3.00
CA ALA A 43 -3.70 -15.42 4.35
C ALA A 43 -3.43 -14.33 5.39
N GLU A 44 -2.36 -13.56 5.21
CA GLU A 44 -1.95 -12.55 6.18
C GLU A 44 -2.66 -11.21 6.00
N TYR A 45 -2.84 -10.77 4.74
CA TYR A 45 -3.31 -9.41 4.46
C TYR A 45 -4.63 -9.31 3.71
N GLY A 46 -5.16 -10.41 3.20
CA GLY A 46 -6.30 -10.39 2.30
C GLY A 46 -7.57 -9.75 2.85
N ASP A 47 -7.72 -9.72 4.17
CA ASP A 47 -8.87 -9.11 4.83
C ASP A 47 -8.69 -7.62 5.14
N ARG A 48 -7.51 -7.07 4.85
CA ARG A 48 -7.17 -5.68 5.19
C ARG A 48 -6.73 -4.83 4.02
N VAL A 49 -6.89 -5.32 2.79
CA VAL A 49 -6.46 -4.56 1.61
C VAL A 49 -7.27 -3.27 1.45
N PRO A 50 -6.67 -2.19 0.96
CA PRO A 50 -5.27 -2.06 0.60
C PRO A 50 -4.36 -2.02 1.83
N VAL A 51 -3.20 -2.68 1.74
CA VAL A 51 -2.19 -2.66 2.80
C VAL A 51 -0.95 -1.96 2.26
N ILE A 52 -0.40 -1.06 3.05
CA ILE A 52 0.82 -0.33 2.70
C ILE A 52 1.98 -0.89 3.51
N LEU A 53 3.00 -1.40 2.81
CA LEU A 53 4.22 -1.88 3.44
C LEU A 53 5.33 -0.85 3.21
N VAL A 54 6.03 -0.49 4.26
CA VAL A 54 7.21 0.37 4.20
C VAL A 54 8.39 -0.46 4.70
N ASP A 55 9.36 -0.70 3.82
CA ASP A 55 10.52 -1.54 4.09
C ASP A 55 10.13 -2.94 4.60
N GLY A 56 9.07 -3.49 4.03
CA GLY A 56 8.59 -4.83 4.37
C GLY A 56 7.71 -4.91 5.60
N GLU A 57 7.49 -3.80 6.29
CA GLU A 57 6.66 -3.78 7.50
C GLU A 57 5.30 -3.13 7.22
N GLU A 58 4.25 -3.67 7.81
CA GLU A 58 2.91 -3.12 7.66
C GLU A 58 2.83 -1.73 8.29
N HIS A 59 2.57 -0.73 7.44
CA HIS A 59 2.48 0.66 7.86
C HIS A 59 1.01 1.07 8.10
N GLY A 60 0.11 0.62 7.24
CA GLY A 60 -1.30 0.94 7.34
C GLY A 60 -2.14 0.04 6.47
N TYR A 61 -3.45 0.10 6.65
CA TYR A 61 -4.39 -0.71 5.90
C TYR A 61 -5.72 0.03 5.72
N TRP A 62 -6.52 -0.42 4.75
CA TRP A 62 -7.83 0.09 4.34
C TRP A 62 -7.79 1.45 3.64
N GLU A 63 -6.99 2.39 4.11
CA GLU A 63 -6.86 3.69 3.46
C GLU A 63 -5.46 4.25 3.65
N VAL A 64 -5.09 5.23 2.82
CA VAL A 64 -3.80 5.89 2.92
C VAL A 64 -3.92 7.08 3.87
N GLU A 65 -3.18 7.05 4.96
CA GLU A 65 -3.06 8.18 5.87
C GLU A 65 -1.86 9.00 5.42
N GLU A 66 -2.13 10.03 4.63
CA GLU A 66 -1.08 10.75 3.91
C GLU A 66 0.02 11.31 4.80
N GLU A 67 -0.36 12.02 5.87
CA GLU A 67 0.64 12.64 6.75
C GLU A 67 1.54 11.61 7.41
N ARG A 68 0.94 10.51 7.83
CA ARG A 68 1.67 9.43 8.49
C ARG A 68 2.61 8.73 7.52
N LEU A 69 2.15 8.49 6.29
CA LEU A 69 2.99 7.88 5.26
C LEU A 69 4.15 8.81 4.88
N ARG A 70 3.88 10.11 4.71
CA ARG A 70 4.94 11.08 4.41
C ARG A 70 5.99 11.11 5.51
N ALA A 71 5.56 11.08 6.77
CA ALA A 71 6.49 11.07 7.90
C ALA A 71 7.37 9.81 7.90
N ALA A 72 6.79 8.66 7.59
CA ALA A 72 7.54 7.40 7.51
C ALA A 72 8.58 7.42 6.38
N LEU A 73 8.28 8.10 5.29
CA LEU A 73 9.16 8.13 4.12
C LEU A 73 10.22 9.23 4.17
N THR A 74 10.01 10.25 4.98
CA THR A 74 10.93 11.39 5.09
C THR A 74 11.68 11.44 6.41
N GLY A 75 11.22 10.71 7.39
CA GLY A 75 11.84 10.64 8.70
C GLY A 75 12.96 9.63 8.79
#